data_bc380cdf7a0e0436609dbc5a3a8096f5
#
_entry.id   bc380cdf7a0e0436609dbc5a3a8096f5
#
_cell.length_a   1.000
_cell.length_b   1.000
_cell.length_c   1.000
_cell.angle_alpha   90.00
_cell.angle_beta   90.00
_cell.angle_gamma   90.00
#
_symmetry.space_group_name_H-M   'P 1'
#
loop_
_entity.id
_entity.type
_entity.pdbx_description
1 polymer ?
#
loop_
_entity_poly.entity_id
_entity_poly.type
_entity_poly.pdbx_seq_one_letter_code
_entity_poly.pdbx_strand_id
1 'polypeptide(L)'
;LAGGGVTKTRIFTKMHLALIGAYEWAGLPALPPWLMMLPGRGPFSIYDLSSWARGSTVPLILLFDRKPVYGPVLRVDELYAEGYERATFALPPARNGWERFFNGLDALFKYGERIGVRPFRAAGLRRAERWTVERQEHTGDWAGIIPAMLNAMLGLRALGYDVHDPVVVRGFAALDGFTITDDGAYRVQPCISPVWDTALAVRALVDAGVPGDDPRLVRAADWLLDKQIVARYGDWAVKNRAGKPGGWAFEFENAWYPDVDDTAVVMMALSAATHPDAGRVRGALARANDWVATMQCRGGGWAAFDVDNDKAWLNRVAYSDLGASIDPPTADVTARVLEMLVRCDLRFEGERTARGLDFLLGEQEHDGAWFGRWGVNYVYGTSGALAALGPTNAGERRIDDAVARGAAWLTGVQNADGGWGETTDSYREPALRGVGPSTASQTAWALIGLLACVERLPAQTAAFIPACERGVAYLLRTQRPDGSWDEPEFTGTGFPVHFYLNYHQYRLHFPLSALGRYAAFRARSASA
;
A
#
# COMPACT_ATOMS: atom_id res chain seq x y z
N LEU A 1 25.34 -7.01 -16.35
CA LEU A 1 26.53 -6.19 -16.68
C LEU A 1 26.20 -4.99 -17.58
N ALA A 2 25.29 -5.13 -18.56
CA ALA A 2 24.89 -4.02 -19.44
C ALA A 2 24.39 -2.77 -18.68
N GLY A 3 23.81 -2.95 -17.49
CA GLY A 3 23.38 -1.87 -16.59
C GLY A 3 24.49 -1.31 -15.68
N GLY A 4 25.76 -1.70 -15.83
CA GLY A 4 26.89 -1.24 -15.03
C GLY A 4 27.26 -2.13 -13.84
N GLY A 5 26.69 -3.32 -13.76
CA GLY A 5 27.01 -4.32 -12.73
C GLY A 5 26.56 -3.93 -11.32
N VAL A 6 27.07 -4.64 -10.34
CA VAL A 6 26.68 -4.53 -8.91
C VAL A 6 26.83 -3.13 -8.33
N THR A 7 27.83 -2.36 -8.78
CA THR A 7 28.07 -0.99 -8.30
C THR A 7 26.93 -0.02 -8.65
N LYS A 8 26.06 -0.38 -9.62
CA LYS A 8 24.88 0.40 -10.04
C LYS A 8 23.55 -0.14 -9.50
N THR A 9 23.58 -1.24 -8.76
CA THR A 9 22.37 -1.79 -8.13
C THR A 9 21.91 -0.93 -6.95
N ARG A 10 20.72 -1.25 -6.42
CA ARG A 10 20.10 -0.56 -5.29
C ARG A 10 20.79 -0.86 -3.96
N ILE A 11 20.58 -0.01 -2.98
CA ILE A 11 21.21 -0.08 -1.65
C ILE A 11 20.92 -1.41 -0.96
N PHE A 12 19.68 -1.93 -1.04
CA PHE A 12 19.35 -3.22 -0.43
C PHE A 12 20.12 -4.38 -1.05
N THR A 13 20.27 -4.41 -2.37
CA THR A 13 21.13 -5.42 -3.06
C THR A 13 22.57 -5.32 -2.57
N LYS A 14 23.14 -4.12 -2.54
CA LYS A 14 24.52 -3.88 -2.05
C LYS A 14 24.68 -4.30 -0.59
N MET A 15 23.69 -4.01 0.26
CA MET A 15 23.69 -4.40 1.67
C MET A 15 23.73 -5.93 1.82
N HIS A 16 22.88 -6.67 1.12
CA HIS A 16 22.90 -8.13 1.18
C HIS A 16 24.23 -8.71 0.68
N LEU A 17 24.81 -8.13 -0.37
CA LEU A 17 26.15 -8.51 -0.84
C LEU A 17 27.23 -8.16 0.19
N ALA A 18 27.10 -7.05 0.92
CA ALA A 18 28.04 -6.70 1.99
C ALA A 18 27.99 -7.68 3.17
N LEU A 19 26.79 -8.24 3.48
CA LEU A 19 26.64 -9.27 4.52
C LEU A 19 27.41 -10.57 4.23
N ILE A 20 27.67 -10.88 2.97
CA ILE A 20 28.44 -12.07 2.55
C ILE A 20 29.85 -11.69 2.05
N GLY A 21 30.29 -10.44 2.27
CA GLY A 21 31.61 -9.96 1.87
C GLY A 21 31.79 -9.72 0.37
N ALA A 22 30.71 -9.76 -0.41
CA ALA A 22 30.74 -9.53 -1.86
C ALA A 22 30.58 -8.05 -2.26
N TYR A 23 30.41 -7.14 -1.31
CA TYR A 23 30.39 -5.69 -1.49
C TYR A 23 30.94 -4.99 -0.25
N GLU A 24 31.58 -3.82 -0.44
CA GLU A 24 32.17 -3.08 0.67
C GLU A 24 31.13 -2.22 1.42
N TRP A 25 31.07 -2.32 2.76
CA TRP A 25 30.23 -1.47 3.61
C TRP A 25 30.49 0.03 3.41
N ALA A 26 31.71 0.39 3.02
CA ALA A 26 32.07 1.78 2.73
C ALA A 26 31.27 2.38 1.56
N GLY A 27 30.79 1.55 0.63
CA GLY A 27 29.98 1.97 -0.50
C GLY A 27 28.49 2.15 -0.19
N LEU A 28 28.07 1.84 1.05
CA LEU A 28 26.71 2.05 1.54
C LEU A 28 26.58 3.39 2.28
N PRO A 29 25.37 4.01 2.34
CA PRO A 29 25.18 5.25 3.08
C PRO A 29 25.33 5.04 4.59
N ALA A 30 25.75 6.08 5.30
CA ALA A 30 25.77 6.08 6.75
C ALA A 30 24.33 6.13 7.32
N LEU A 31 24.07 5.33 8.35
CA LEU A 31 22.80 5.32 9.08
C LEU A 31 23.06 5.44 10.59
N PRO A 32 23.34 6.65 11.09
CA PRO A 32 23.85 6.84 12.43
C PRO A 32 22.78 6.60 13.51
N PRO A 33 23.10 5.88 14.62
CA PRO A 33 22.14 5.55 15.67
C PRO A 33 21.51 6.76 16.38
N TRP A 34 22.14 7.93 16.39
CA TRP A 34 21.59 9.13 17.00
C TRP A 34 20.29 9.61 16.34
N LEU A 35 19.95 9.16 15.12
CA LEU A 35 18.65 9.41 14.49
C LEU A 35 17.49 8.99 15.39
N MET A 36 17.67 7.94 16.19
CA MET A 36 16.69 7.49 17.17
C MET A 36 16.51 8.44 18.36
N MET A 37 17.39 9.41 18.52
CA MET A 37 17.32 10.41 19.60
C MET A 37 16.48 11.63 19.22
N LEU A 38 16.18 11.80 17.92
CA LEU A 38 15.39 12.92 17.43
C LEU A 38 13.95 12.83 17.96
N PRO A 39 13.36 13.96 18.41
CA PRO A 39 11.99 13.96 18.90
C PRO A 39 11.01 13.64 17.78
N GLY A 40 10.01 12.80 18.05
CA GLY A 40 9.05 12.31 17.04
C GLY A 40 8.27 13.41 16.28
N ARG A 41 8.32 14.66 16.78
CA ARG A 41 7.67 15.85 16.20
C ARG A 41 8.64 17.00 15.92
N GLY A 42 9.91 16.70 15.84
CA GLY A 42 10.93 17.66 15.44
C GLY A 42 10.84 18.00 13.93
N PRO A 43 11.75 18.86 13.46
CA PRO A 43 11.86 19.16 12.02
C PRO A 43 12.11 17.92 11.18
N PHE A 44 12.76 16.91 11.76
CA PHE A 44 12.96 15.59 11.21
C PHE A 44 12.99 14.53 12.32
N SER A 45 12.36 13.37 12.05
CA SER A 45 12.40 12.20 12.92
C SER A 45 12.17 10.93 12.08
N ILE A 46 12.37 9.76 12.70
CA ILE A 46 12.01 8.49 12.06
C ILE A 46 10.51 8.40 11.71
N TYR A 47 9.65 9.19 12.36
CA TYR A 47 8.21 9.26 12.11
C TYR A 47 7.84 10.16 10.92
N ASP A 48 8.82 10.76 10.25
CA ASP A 48 8.65 11.38 8.93
C ASP A 48 8.84 10.39 7.79
N LEU A 49 9.40 9.21 8.08
CA LEU A 49 9.38 8.07 7.17
C LEU A 49 8.01 7.40 7.21
N SER A 50 7.56 6.86 6.11
CA SER A 50 6.36 6.02 6.05
C SER A 50 6.47 4.79 6.96
N SER A 51 5.34 4.15 7.27
CA SER A 51 5.29 2.95 8.12
C SER A 51 6.25 1.85 7.64
N TRP A 52 6.21 1.51 6.35
CA TRP A 52 7.08 0.50 5.72
C TRP A 52 8.55 0.90 5.68
N ALA A 53 8.84 2.18 5.41
CA ALA A 53 10.22 2.69 5.42
C ALA A 53 10.78 2.71 6.85
N ARG A 54 9.99 3.07 7.83
CA ARG A 54 10.32 3.07 9.26
C ARG A 54 10.56 1.65 9.76
N GLY A 55 9.62 0.73 9.48
CA GLY A 55 9.72 -0.69 9.83
C GLY A 55 10.97 -1.36 9.26
N SER A 56 11.39 -0.96 8.06
CA SER A 56 12.61 -1.47 7.44
C SER A 56 13.89 -0.77 7.92
N THR A 57 13.86 0.56 8.12
CA THR A 57 15.06 1.38 8.37
C THR A 57 15.55 1.30 9.82
N VAL A 58 14.63 1.27 10.81
CA VAL A 58 15.06 1.27 12.21
C VAL A 58 15.88 0.04 12.58
N PRO A 59 15.51 -1.20 12.20
CA PRO A 59 16.37 -2.36 12.40
C PRO A 59 17.71 -2.25 11.68
N LEU A 60 17.74 -1.62 10.51
CA LEU A 60 18.98 -1.43 9.76
C LEU A 60 19.97 -0.48 10.44
N ILE A 61 19.53 0.43 11.33
CA ILE A 61 20.43 1.22 12.17
C ILE A 61 21.36 0.30 12.97
N LEU A 62 20.82 -0.82 13.49
CA LEU A 62 21.59 -1.81 14.24
C LEU A 62 22.61 -2.50 13.35
N LEU A 63 22.18 -2.93 12.16
CA LEU A 63 23.00 -3.63 11.18
C LEU A 63 24.13 -2.74 10.64
N PHE A 64 23.82 -1.50 10.25
CA PHE A 64 24.78 -0.54 9.69
C PHE A 64 25.80 -0.03 10.71
N ASP A 65 25.47 -0.05 12.00
CA ASP A 65 26.44 0.26 13.06
C ASP A 65 27.46 -0.87 13.23
N ARG A 66 27.03 -2.14 13.10
CA ARG A 66 27.88 -3.31 13.29
C ARG A 66 28.63 -3.75 12.05
N LYS A 67 28.05 -3.55 10.87
CA LYS A 67 28.64 -3.87 9.56
C LYS A 67 29.14 -5.33 9.51
N PRO A 68 28.33 -6.33 9.90
CA PRO A 68 28.80 -7.72 9.98
C PRO A 68 29.05 -8.29 8.59
N VAL A 69 29.96 -9.30 8.53
CA VAL A 69 30.11 -10.20 7.39
C VAL A 69 29.88 -11.61 7.91
N TYR A 70 28.92 -12.32 7.33
CA TYR A 70 28.55 -13.67 7.75
C TYR A 70 29.11 -14.72 6.79
N GLY A 71 29.72 -15.77 7.35
CA GLY A 71 30.28 -16.87 6.57
C GLY A 71 31.61 -16.52 5.87
N PRO A 72 32.09 -17.40 4.98
CA PRO A 72 33.26 -17.12 4.17
C PRO A 72 32.98 -15.97 3.22
N VAL A 73 33.99 -15.10 3.00
CA VAL A 73 33.91 -14.02 2.02
C VAL A 73 33.70 -14.63 0.62
N LEU A 74 32.55 -14.35 0.04
CA LEU A 74 32.22 -14.78 -1.33
C LEU A 74 32.57 -13.68 -2.31
N ARG A 75 33.47 -13.96 -3.24
CA ARG A 75 33.74 -13.06 -4.35
C ARG A 75 32.87 -13.45 -5.54
N VAL A 76 32.20 -12.46 -6.12
CA VAL A 76 31.31 -12.60 -7.28
C VAL A 76 31.81 -11.65 -8.38
N ASP A 77 33.05 -11.86 -8.80
CA ASP A 77 33.77 -10.96 -9.74
C ASP A 77 33.01 -10.81 -11.06
N GLU A 78 32.25 -11.84 -11.47
CA GLU A 78 31.38 -11.83 -12.65
C GLU A 78 30.23 -10.83 -12.58
N LEU A 79 29.87 -10.33 -11.40
CA LEU A 79 28.85 -9.32 -11.22
C LEU A 79 29.38 -7.89 -11.31
N TYR A 80 30.70 -7.72 -11.36
CA TYR A 80 31.36 -6.42 -11.49
C TYR A 80 31.76 -6.15 -12.95
N ALA A 81 31.39 -4.98 -13.47
CA ALA A 81 31.64 -4.63 -14.86
C ALA A 81 33.15 -4.58 -15.21
N GLU A 82 33.98 -4.18 -14.25
CA GLU A 82 35.43 -4.03 -14.41
C GLU A 82 36.22 -4.95 -13.45
N GLY A 83 35.56 -5.92 -12.83
CA GLY A 83 36.10 -6.76 -11.75
C GLY A 83 36.07 -6.05 -10.38
N TYR A 84 36.11 -6.85 -9.32
CA TYR A 84 36.02 -6.36 -7.93
C TYR A 84 37.15 -5.39 -7.57
N GLU A 85 38.38 -5.71 -7.95
CA GLU A 85 39.57 -4.93 -7.60
C GLU A 85 39.57 -3.50 -8.19
N ARG A 86 38.84 -3.26 -9.28
CA ARG A 86 38.70 -1.94 -9.91
C ARG A 86 37.38 -1.24 -9.55
N ALA A 87 36.52 -1.91 -8.79
CA ALA A 87 35.23 -1.37 -8.45
C ALA A 87 35.36 -0.15 -7.52
N THR A 88 34.52 0.86 -7.77
CA THR A 88 34.44 2.02 -6.89
C THR A 88 33.25 1.84 -5.93
N PHE A 89 33.54 1.72 -4.64
CA PHE A 89 32.55 1.58 -3.58
C PHE A 89 32.17 2.96 -3.02
N ALA A 90 31.30 3.66 -3.73
CA ALA A 90 30.82 4.99 -3.38
C ALA A 90 29.31 5.14 -3.63
N LEU A 91 28.71 6.17 -3.03
CA LEU A 91 27.36 6.58 -3.39
C LEU A 91 27.30 7.08 -4.83
N PRO A 92 26.15 6.98 -5.50
CA PRO A 92 25.98 7.53 -6.83
C PRO A 92 26.31 9.03 -6.87
N PRO A 93 26.86 9.56 -7.97
CA PRO A 93 27.08 10.99 -8.12
C PRO A 93 25.73 11.75 -8.03
N ALA A 94 25.76 12.87 -7.33
CA ALA A 94 24.59 13.69 -7.12
C ALA A 94 24.07 14.33 -8.42
N ARG A 95 22.79 14.19 -8.72
CA ARG A 95 22.10 14.73 -9.90
C ARG A 95 21.49 16.10 -9.65
N ASN A 96 21.30 16.48 -8.38
CA ASN A 96 20.69 17.75 -7.98
C ASN A 96 21.26 18.27 -6.64
N GLY A 97 20.83 19.46 -6.22
CA GLY A 97 21.32 20.12 -5.00
C GLY A 97 21.04 19.34 -3.72
N TRP A 98 19.87 18.70 -3.61
CA TRP A 98 19.51 17.89 -2.44
C TRP A 98 20.39 16.63 -2.33
N GLU A 99 20.60 15.91 -3.42
CA GLU A 99 21.47 14.74 -3.44
C GLU A 99 22.92 15.13 -3.10
N ARG A 100 23.39 16.30 -3.59
CA ARG A 100 24.72 16.82 -3.23
C ARG A 100 24.84 17.12 -1.74
N PHE A 101 23.82 17.74 -1.16
CA PHE A 101 23.77 18.02 0.26
C PHE A 101 23.82 16.71 1.08
N PHE A 102 22.97 15.71 0.74
CA PHE A 102 22.94 14.45 1.47
C PHE A 102 24.19 13.60 1.27
N ASN A 103 24.80 13.60 0.09
CA ASN A 103 26.09 12.93 -0.13
C ASN A 103 27.22 13.61 0.69
N GLY A 104 27.18 14.92 0.83
CA GLY A 104 28.09 15.65 1.70
C GLY A 104 27.90 15.32 3.18
N LEU A 105 26.65 15.22 3.61
CA LEU A 105 26.30 14.83 4.98
C LEU A 105 26.73 13.39 5.29
N ASP A 106 26.54 12.46 4.34
CA ASP A 106 27.03 11.07 4.42
C ASP A 106 28.53 11.01 4.60
N ALA A 107 29.27 11.79 3.77
CA ALA A 107 30.71 11.87 3.89
C ALA A 107 31.19 12.41 5.25
N LEU A 108 30.46 13.39 5.80
CA LEU A 108 30.72 13.94 7.14
C LEU A 108 30.50 12.87 8.23
N PHE A 109 29.41 12.10 8.16
CA PHE A 109 29.13 11.04 9.11
C PHE A 109 30.17 9.93 9.04
N LYS A 110 30.55 9.48 7.83
CA LYS A 110 31.60 8.48 7.63
C LYS A 110 32.97 8.97 8.14
N TYR A 111 33.28 10.25 7.94
CA TYR A 111 34.49 10.85 8.50
C TYR A 111 34.44 10.85 10.04
N GLY A 112 33.33 11.27 10.65
CA GLY A 112 33.12 11.19 12.09
C GLY A 112 33.30 9.77 12.64
N GLU A 113 32.71 8.77 11.97
CA GLU A 113 32.90 7.35 12.34
C GLU A 113 34.38 6.94 12.33
N ARG A 114 35.13 7.38 11.29
CA ARG A 114 36.56 7.05 11.13
C ARG A 114 37.41 7.61 12.25
N ILE A 115 37.12 8.82 12.73
CA ILE A 115 37.85 9.47 13.83
C ILE A 115 37.25 9.15 15.22
N GLY A 116 36.29 8.22 15.30
CA GLY A 116 35.70 7.76 16.55
C GLY A 116 34.60 8.68 17.13
N VAL A 117 34.21 9.74 16.42
CA VAL A 117 33.13 10.66 16.86
C VAL A 117 31.76 10.06 16.49
N ARG A 118 31.11 9.45 17.47
CA ARG A 118 29.80 8.79 17.32
C ARG A 118 28.84 9.26 18.44
N PRO A 119 28.26 10.47 18.31
CA PRO A 119 27.44 11.05 19.36
C PRO A 119 26.20 10.17 19.64
N PHE A 120 25.86 10.03 20.90
CA PHE A 120 24.70 9.27 21.40
C PHE A 120 24.58 7.82 20.87
N ARG A 121 25.66 7.22 20.33
CA ARG A 121 25.66 5.90 19.72
C ARG A 121 24.98 4.83 20.61
N ALA A 122 25.44 4.67 21.87
CA ALA A 122 24.91 3.64 22.75
C ALA A 122 23.43 3.88 23.10
N ALA A 123 23.01 5.12 23.28
CA ALA A 123 21.62 5.46 23.56
C ALA A 123 20.72 5.24 22.32
N GLY A 124 21.22 5.60 21.13
CA GLY A 124 20.53 5.39 19.88
C GLY A 124 20.34 3.90 19.56
N LEU A 125 21.38 3.09 19.74
CA LEU A 125 21.29 1.63 19.56
C LEU A 125 20.28 1.00 20.52
N ARG A 126 20.32 1.35 21.81
CA ARG A 126 19.31 0.83 22.77
C ARG A 126 17.88 1.23 22.41
N ARG A 127 17.68 2.44 21.84
CA ARG A 127 16.35 2.85 21.38
C ARG A 127 15.93 2.11 20.13
N ALA A 128 16.82 1.90 19.16
CA ALA A 128 16.53 1.14 17.95
C ALA A 128 16.22 -0.33 18.28
N GLU A 129 17.01 -0.96 19.15
CA GLU A 129 16.78 -2.31 19.65
C GLU A 129 15.41 -2.43 20.31
N ARG A 130 15.13 -1.58 21.30
CA ARG A 130 13.83 -1.58 21.99
C ARG A 130 12.68 -1.36 21.00
N TRP A 131 12.80 -0.39 20.11
CA TRP A 131 11.79 -0.11 19.08
C TRP A 131 11.52 -1.33 18.19
N THR A 132 12.57 -2.03 17.78
CA THR A 132 12.47 -3.24 16.95
C THR A 132 11.79 -4.38 17.72
N VAL A 133 12.22 -4.67 18.95
CA VAL A 133 11.65 -5.74 19.76
C VAL A 133 10.18 -5.48 20.13
N GLU A 134 9.83 -4.23 20.48
CA GLU A 134 8.47 -3.84 20.82
C GLU A 134 7.47 -3.98 19.67
N ARG A 135 7.94 -3.94 18.42
CA ARG A 135 7.09 -4.04 17.22
C ARG A 135 7.01 -5.43 16.63
N GLN A 136 7.59 -6.42 17.28
CA GLN A 136 7.28 -7.79 16.95
C GLN A 136 5.86 -8.11 17.42
N GLU A 137 5.00 -8.49 16.47
CA GLU A 137 3.65 -8.95 16.79
C GLU A 137 3.68 -10.33 17.46
N HIS A 138 2.58 -10.75 18.06
CA HIS A 138 2.54 -12.05 18.74
C HIS A 138 2.69 -13.23 17.76
N THR A 139 2.35 -13.03 16.48
CA THR A 139 2.63 -13.95 15.37
C THR A 139 4.10 -14.09 15.04
N GLY A 140 4.93 -13.18 15.54
CA GLY A 140 6.38 -13.18 15.35
C GLY A 140 6.88 -12.28 14.22
N ASP A 141 5.99 -11.71 13.43
CA ASP A 141 6.34 -10.83 12.32
C ASP A 141 6.58 -9.38 12.76
N TRP A 142 7.04 -8.55 11.80
CA TRP A 142 7.17 -7.09 11.91
C TRP A 142 6.49 -6.44 10.73
N ALA A 143 5.50 -5.60 11.00
CA ALA A 143 4.76 -4.83 10.01
C ALA A 143 4.16 -5.67 8.87
N GLY A 144 4.01 -6.98 9.03
CA GLY A 144 3.43 -7.89 8.06
C GLY A 144 4.15 -7.95 6.70
N ILE A 145 5.39 -7.48 6.59
CA ILE A 145 6.15 -7.42 5.33
C ILE A 145 7.56 -8.03 5.47
N ILE A 146 7.95 -8.81 4.48
CA ILE A 146 9.26 -9.49 4.45
C ILE A 146 10.46 -8.57 4.71
N PRO A 147 10.58 -7.36 4.09
CA PRO A 147 11.72 -6.49 4.34
C PRO A 147 11.89 -6.09 5.81
N ALA A 148 10.79 -5.79 6.51
CA ALA A 148 10.84 -5.43 7.93
C ALA A 148 11.25 -6.63 8.79
N MET A 149 10.69 -7.82 8.51
CA MET A 149 11.03 -9.07 9.19
C MET A 149 12.50 -9.43 9.04
N LEU A 150 13.01 -9.47 7.81
CA LEU A 150 14.41 -9.79 7.53
C LEU A 150 15.37 -8.78 8.18
N ASN A 151 15.09 -7.48 8.04
CA ASN A 151 15.92 -6.44 8.60
C ASN A 151 15.91 -6.45 10.14
N ALA A 152 14.76 -6.74 10.76
CA ALA A 152 14.67 -6.90 12.22
C ALA A 152 15.54 -8.06 12.71
N MET A 153 15.40 -9.23 12.11
CA MET A 153 16.22 -10.41 12.48
C MET A 153 17.72 -10.17 12.24
N LEU A 154 18.11 -9.59 11.08
CA LEU A 154 19.50 -9.25 10.78
C LEU A 154 20.07 -8.21 11.75
N GLY A 155 19.29 -7.18 12.08
CA GLY A 155 19.67 -6.14 13.03
C GLY A 155 19.90 -6.69 14.45
N LEU A 156 18.99 -7.53 14.94
CA LEU A 156 19.10 -8.19 16.25
C LEU A 156 20.29 -9.19 16.27
N ARG A 157 20.47 -9.96 15.21
CA ARG A 157 21.65 -10.83 15.06
C ARG A 157 22.96 -10.05 15.12
N ALA A 158 23.02 -8.89 14.46
CA ALA A 158 24.19 -8.01 14.50
C ALA A 158 24.48 -7.46 15.90
N LEU A 159 23.48 -7.35 16.79
CA LEU A 159 23.66 -7.01 18.20
C LEU A 159 24.11 -8.18 19.07
N GLY A 160 24.05 -9.43 18.58
CA GLY A 160 24.46 -10.63 19.31
C GLY A 160 23.33 -11.51 19.80
N TYR A 161 22.08 -11.25 19.39
CA TYR A 161 20.97 -12.17 19.65
C TYR A 161 21.27 -13.54 19.02
N ASP A 162 21.13 -14.61 19.76
CA ASP A 162 21.33 -15.96 19.26
C ASP A 162 20.18 -16.42 18.35
N VAL A 163 20.42 -17.44 17.52
CA VAL A 163 19.36 -18.04 16.67
C VAL A 163 18.27 -18.71 17.49
N HIS A 164 18.55 -19.05 18.74
CA HIS A 164 17.60 -19.64 19.69
C HIS A 164 16.91 -18.60 20.59
N ASP A 165 17.24 -17.31 20.47
CA ASP A 165 16.52 -16.27 21.18
C ASP A 165 15.03 -16.28 20.79
N PRO A 166 14.10 -16.19 21.75
CA PRO A 166 12.67 -16.31 21.46
C PRO A 166 12.17 -15.31 20.41
N VAL A 167 12.74 -14.10 20.35
CA VAL A 167 12.41 -13.09 19.35
C VAL A 167 12.81 -13.54 17.94
N VAL A 168 14.01 -14.12 17.80
CA VAL A 168 14.54 -14.61 16.53
C VAL A 168 13.78 -15.86 16.07
N VAL A 169 13.53 -16.80 16.99
CA VAL A 169 12.77 -18.04 16.71
C VAL A 169 11.36 -17.72 16.21
N ARG A 170 10.64 -16.80 16.88
CA ARG A 170 9.32 -16.37 16.41
C ARG A 170 9.39 -15.68 15.05
N GLY A 171 10.44 -14.88 14.79
CA GLY A 171 10.64 -14.24 13.49
C GLY A 171 10.82 -15.24 12.35
N PHE A 172 11.57 -16.33 12.57
CA PHE A 172 11.69 -17.41 11.59
C PHE A 172 10.37 -18.15 11.38
N ALA A 173 9.63 -18.46 12.45
CA ALA A 173 8.32 -19.11 12.36
C ALA A 173 7.32 -18.23 11.57
N ALA A 174 7.35 -16.92 11.79
CA ALA A 174 6.53 -15.98 11.02
C ALA A 174 6.94 -15.96 9.54
N LEU A 175 8.24 -15.94 9.23
CA LEU A 175 8.74 -15.99 7.85
C LEU A 175 8.30 -17.27 7.13
N ASP A 176 8.32 -18.41 7.81
CA ASP A 176 7.82 -19.68 7.26
C ASP A 176 6.32 -19.57 6.89
N GLY A 177 5.53 -18.83 7.68
CA GLY A 177 4.12 -18.54 7.39
C GLY A 177 3.87 -17.72 6.12
N PHE A 178 4.89 -17.03 5.59
CA PHE A 178 4.84 -16.30 4.32
C PHE A 178 5.27 -17.16 3.13
N THR A 179 5.64 -18.40 3.35
CA THR A 179 6.10 -19.29 2.29
C THR A 179 4.96 -20.14 1.74
N ILE A 180 5.03 -20.41 0.45
CA ILE A 180 4.12 -21.32 -0.25
C ILE A 180 4.98 -22.38 -0.92
N THR A 181 4.62 -23.64 -0.70
CA THR A 181 5.24 -24.79 -1.39
C THR A 181 4.13 -25.49 -2.17
N ASP A 182 4.19 -25.44 -3.48
CA ASP A 182 3.26 -26.12 -4.38
C ASP A 182 4.02 -26.69 -5.59
N ASP A 183 3.61 -27.85 -6.08
CA ASP A 183 4.16 -28.53 -7.26
C ASP A 183 5.69 -28.52 -7.37
N GLY A 184 6.38 -28.61 -6.22
CA GLY A 184 7.84 -28.55 -6.14
C GLY A 184 8.45 -27.16 -6.27
N ALA A 185 7.65 -26.11 -6.38
CA ALA A 185 8.10 -24.72 -6.32
C ALA A 185 8.02 -24.18 -4.88
N TYR A 186 9.03 -23.39 -4.49
CA TYR A 186 9.09 -22.69 -3.23
C TYR A 186 9.05 -21.19 -3.48
N ARG A 187 8.05 -20.52 -2.92
CA ARG A 187 7.83 -19.08 -3.09
C ARG A 187 7.64 -18.40 -1.74
N VAL A 188 8.13 -17.19 -1.62
CA VAL A 188 7.92 -16.33 -0.46
C VAL A 188 7.03 -15.15 -0.87
N GLN A 189 5.91 -14.99 -0.18
CA GLN A 189 5.01 -13.86 -0.37
C GLN A 189 5.63 -12.61 0.28
N PRO A 190 5.60 -11.43 -0.38
CA PRO A 190 6.14 -10.20 0.23
C PRO A 190 5.29 -9.68 1.39
N CYS A 191 4.00 -9.97 1.37
CA CYS A 191 2.99 -9.68 2.39
C CYS A 191 1.81 -10.63 2.21
N ILE A 192 0.89 -10.67 3.17
CA ILE A 192 -0.36 -11.43 3.14
C ILE A 192 -1.52 -10.50 3.52
N SER A 193 -2.69 -10.70 2.91
CA SER A 193 -3.82 -9.73 2.91
C SER A 193 -5.14 -10.28 3.46
N PRO A 194 -5.16 -11.04 4.57
CA PRO A 194 -6.38 -11.74 4.98
C PRO A 194 -7.53 -10.81 5.37
N VAL A 195 -7.26 -9.65 5.99
CA VAL A 195 -8.31 -8.69 6.36
C VAL A 195 -8.89 -8.02 5.12
N TRP A 196 -8.01 -7.54 4.24
CA TRP A 196 -8.37 -6.95 2.96
C TRP A 196 -9.22 -7.90 2.09
N ASP A 197 -8.70 -9.11 1.86
CA ASP A 197 -9.38 -10.10 1.01
C ASP A 197 -10.72 -10.57 1.60
N THR A 198 -10.81 -10.75 2.93
CA THR A 198 -12.06 -11.10 3.60
C THR A 198 -13.11 -10.01 3.41
N ALA A 199 -12.74 -8.74 3.59
CA ALA A 199 -13.65 -7.62 3.43
C ALA A 199 -14.13 -7.47 1.96
N LEU A 200 -13.21 -7.61 0.99
CA LEU A 200 -13.56 -7.60 -0.44
C LEU A 200 -14.46 -8.79 -0.81
N ALA A 201 -14.21 -9.99 -0.27
CA ALA A 201 -15.04 -11.17 -0.51
C ALA A 201 -16.46 -10.97 0.02
N VAL A 202 -16.65 -10.45 1.24
CA VAL A 202 -17.96 -10.13 1.81
C VAL A 202 -18.71 -9.16 0.89
N ARG A 203 -18.07 -8.08 0.46
CA ARG A 203 -18.68 -7.10 -0.45
C ARG A 203 -19.07 -7.72 -1.79
N ALA A 204 -18.17 -8.50 -2.39
CA ALA A 204 -18.40 -9.13 -3.69
C ALA A 204 -19.58 -10.12 -3.65
N LEU A 205 -19.67 -10.92 -2.58
CA LEU A 205 -20.77 -11.86 -2.39
C LEU A 205 -22.11 -11.17 -2.19
N VAL A 206 -22.16 -10.08 -1.40
CA VAL A 206 -23.39 -9.28 -1.23
C VAL A 206 -23.78 -8.59 -2.55
N ASP A 207 -22.82 -7.97 -3.26
CA ASP A 207 -23.06 -7.39 -4.60
C ASP A 207 -23.62 -8.44 -5.59
N ALA A 208 -23.19 -9.71 -5.47
CA ALA A 208 -23.68 -10.83 -6.27
C ALA A 208 -25.04 -11.39 -5.80
N GLY A 209 -25.66 -10.82 -4.79
CA GLY A 209 -27.00 -11.19 -4.32
C GLY A 209 -27.01 -12.25 -3.22
N VAL A 210 -25.90 -12.59 -2.60
CA VAL A 210 -25.88 -13.43 -1.39
C VAL A 210 -26.53 -12.64 -0.25
N PRO A 211 -27.54 -13.19 0.45
CA PRO A 211 -28.19 -12.50 1.56
C PRO A 211 -27.18 -12.09 2.64
N GLY A 212 -27.31 -10.88 3.18
CA GLY A 212 -26.37 -10.35 4.16
C GLY A 212 -26.29 -11.14 5.48
N ASP A 213 -27.33 -11.93 5.79
CA ASP A 213 -27.44 -12.84 6.94
C ASP A 213 -26.95 -14.27 6.64
N ASP A 214 -26.38 -14.53 5.46
CA ASP A 214 -25.78 -15.82 5.15
C ASP A 214 -24.75 -16.19 6.23
N PRO A 215 -24.81 -17.41 6.80
CA PRO A 215 -23.92 -17.80 7.89
C PRO A 215 -22.41 -17.67 7.57
N ARG A 216 -22.03 -17.74 6.31
CA ARG A 216 -20.62 -17.53 5.89
C ARG A 216 -20.22 -16.06 6.02
N LEU A 217 -21.11 -15.14 5.64
CA LEU A 217 -20.88 -13.69 5.77
C LEU A 217 -20.90 -13.26 7.23
N VAL A 218 -21.81 -13.84 8.06
CA VAL A 218 -21.83 -13.58 9.51
C VAL A 218 -20.52 -14.02 10.16
N ARG A 219 -20.00 -15.22 9.87
CA ARG A 219 -18.70 -15.66 10.39
C ARG A 219 -17.53 -14.78 9.93
N ALA A 220 -17.55 -14.33 8.66
CA ALA A 220 -16.54 -13.40 8.16
C ALA A 220 -16.62 -12.05 8.89
N ALA A 221 -17.82 -11.55 9.13
CA ALA A 221 -18.04 -10.32 9.90
C ALA A 221 -17.58 -10.46 11.36
N ASP A 222 -17.87 -11.59 12.02
CA ASP A 222 -17.36 -11.89 13.37
C ASP A 222 -15.82 -11.82 13.41
N TRP A 223 -15.17 -12.48 12.45
CA TRP A 223 -13.73 -12.48 12.36
C TRP A 223 -13.15 -11.06 12.13
N LEU A 224 -13.76 -10.28 11.23
CA LEU A 224 -13.36 -8.89 11.00
C LEU A 224 -13.56 -8.03 12.26
N LEU A 225 -14.67 -8.21 13.00
CA LEU A 225 -14.92 -7.51 14.26
C LEU A 225 -13.87 -7.84 15.33
N ASP A 226 -13.41 -9.10 15.38
CA ASP A 226 -12.35 -9.53 16.30
C ASP A 226 -10.98 -8.94 15.95
N LYS A 227 -10.75 -8.60 14.67
CA LYS A 227 -9.52 -7.98 14.18
C LYS A 227 -9.45 -6.47 14.37
N GLN A 228 -10.52 -5.80 14.86
CA GLN A 228 -10.46 -4.37 15.10
C GLN A 228 -9.41 -4.00 16.15
N ILE A 229 -8.50 -3.10 15.81
CA ILE A 229 -7.47 -2.59 16.72
C ILE A 229 -8.09 -1.52 17.63
N VAL A 230 -8.38 -1.87 18.88
CA VAL A 230 -9.09 -0.98 19.82
C VAL A 230 -8.26 -0.55 21.03
N ALA A 231 -7.11 -1.17 21.27
CA ALA A 231 -6.31 -0.93 22.46
C ALA A 231 -4.95 -0.31 22.18
N ARG A 232 -4.30 -0.65 21.05
CA ARG A 232 -2.95 -0.23 20.75
C ARG A 232 -2.91 1.12 20.03
N TYR A 233 -2.20 2.06 20.62
CA TYR A 233 -1.76 3.28 19.95
C TYR A 233 -0.49 2.95 19.16
N GLY A 234 -0.62 2.82 17.84
CA GLY A 234 0.48 2.54 16.93
C GLY A 234 1.34 3.76 16.62
N ASP A 235 2.23 3.61 15.64
CA ASP A 235 3.13 4.69 15.20
C ASP A 235 2.39 5.93 14.68
N TRP A 236 1.23 5.74 14.06
CA TRP A 236 0.34 6.82 13.59
C TRP A 236 0.01 7.85 14.68
N ALA A 237 -0.09 7.41 15.95
CA ALA A 237 -0.45 8.26 17.07
C ALA A 237 0.65 9.27 17.46
N VAL A 238 1.88 9.06 17.01
CA VAL A 238 2.98 10.00 17.28
C VAL A 238 2.66 11.38 16.69
N LYS A 239 2.08 11.42 15.49
CA LYS A 239 1.67 12.67 14.83
C LYS A 239 0.19 12.98 15.02
N ASN A 240 -0.67 11.97 15.18
CA ASN A 240 -2.10 12.12 15.42
C ASN A 240 -2.46 11.85 16.89
N ARG A 241 -2.41 12.90 17.75
CA ARG A 241 -2.76 12.77 19.18
C ARG A 241 -4.25 12.80 19.47
N ALA A 242 -5.06 13.29 18.53
CA ALA A 242 -6.50 13.38 18.70
C ALA A 242 -7.18 12.03 18.47
N GLY A 243 -6.55 11.15 17.68
CA GLY A 243 -7.10 9.85 17.32
C GLY A 243 -7.09 8.87 18.49
N LYS A 244 -8.10 8.01 18.51
CA LYS A 244 -8.17 6.82 19.35
C LYS A 244 -8.11 5.59 18.44
N PRO A 245 -7.57 4.44 18.89
CA PRO A 245 -7.56 3.21 18.10
C PRO A 245 -8.96 2.81 17.66
N GLY A 246 -9.10 2.31 16.44
CA GLY A 246 -10.40 1.92 15.89
C GLY A 246 -10.33 1.34 14.48
N GLY A 247 -9.15 1.36 13.85
CA GLY A 247 -8.93 0.85 12.50
C GLY A 247 -8.64 -0.64 12.43
N TRP A 248 -8.38 -1.12 11.22
CA TRP A 248 -7.93 -2.47 10.91
C TRP A 248 -6.60 -2.42 10.17
N ALA A 249 -5.82 -3.48 10.31
CA ALA A 249 -4.61 -3.71 9.53
C ALA A 249 -4.92 -4.58 8.30
N PHE A 250 -4.00 -4.63 7.37
CA PHE A 250 -4.04 -5.42 6.15
C PHE A 250 -3.85 -6.93 6.40
N GLU A 251 -2.95 -7.26 7.33
CA GLU A 251 -2.51 -8.60 7.68
C GLU A 251 -3.35 -9.24 8.79
N PHE A 252 -3.02 -10.48 9.16
CA PHE A 252 -3.63 -11.14 10.33
C PHE A 252 -3.44 -10.37 11.62
N GLU A 253 -2.24 -9.84 11.83
CA GLU A 253 -1.84 -9.06 13.00
C GLU A 253 -0.83 -7.99 12.57
N ASN A 254 -1.18 -6.74 12.78
CA ASN A 254 -0.28 -5.62 12.60
C ASN A 254 -0.83 -4.40 13.36
N ALA A 255 -0.91 -4.54 14.69
CA ALA A 255 -1.56 -3.55 15.54
C ALA A 255 -0.81 -2.20 15.61
N TRP A 256 0.45 -2.16 15.17
CA TRP A 256 1.25 -0.94 15.10
C TRP A 256 0.89 -0.06 13.89
N TYR A 257 0.35 -0.67 12.82
CA TYR A 257 0.13 -0.03 11.53
C TYR A 257 -1.27 -0.33 10.96
N PRO A 258 -2.36 0.12 11.65
CA PRO A 258 -3.69 0.10 11.03
C PRO A 258 -3.67 0.92 9.75
N ASP A 259 -4.41 0.45 8.74
CA ASP A 259 -4.49 1.02 7.41
C ASP A 259 -5.84 1.72 7.19
N VAL A 260 -5.81 2.90 6.58
CA VAL A 260 -7.03 3.70 6.30
C VAL A 260 -7.86 3.06 5.18
N ASP A 261 -7.22 2.52 4.13
CA ASP A 261 -7.91 1.87 3.01
C ASP A 261 -8.59 0.58 3.46
N ASP A 262 -7.86 -0.28 4.19
CA ASP A 262 -8.41 -1.50 4.80
C ASP A 262 -9.56 -1.19 5.74
N THR A 263 -9.38 -0.20 6.62
CA THR A 263 -10.43 0.22 7.54
C THR A 263 -11.71 0.61 6.80
N ALA A 264 -11.59 1.40 5.74
CA ALA A 264 -12.74 1.82 4.95
C ALA A 264 -13.43 0.64 4.24
N VAL A 265 -12.68 -0.32 3.69
CA VAL A 265 -13.23 -1.51 3.04
C VAL A 265 -13.92 -2.43 4.06
N VAL A 266 -13.30 -2.65 5.24
CA VAL A 266 -13.91 -3.44 6.33
C VAL A 266 -15.20 -2.79 6.82
N MET A 267 -15.23 -1.46 6.99
CA MET A 267 -16.46 -0.75 7.38
C MET A 267 -17.59 -0.99 6.36
N MET A 268 -17.27 -0.91 5.05
CA MET A 268 -18.25 -1.20 3.99
C MET A 268 -18.70 -2.67 3.98
N ALA A 269 -17.81 -3.61 4.27
CA ALA A 269 -18.14 -5.03 4.37
C ALA A 269 -19.08 -5.31 5.56
N LEU A 270 -18.75 -4.76 6.73
CA LEU A 270 -19.57 -4.90 7.94
C LEU A 270 -20.95 -4.24 7.79
N SER A 271 -21.04 -3.13 7.03
CA SER A 271 -22.31 -2.46 6.74
C SER A 271 -23.17 -3.25 5.73
N ALA A 272 -22.54 -4.02 4.84
CA ALA A 272 -23.24 -4.85 3.86
C ALA A 272 -23.72 -6.17 4.45
N ALA A 273 -23.05 -6.72 5.45
CA ALA A 273 -23.46 -7.92 6.16
C ALA A 273 -24.57 -7.60 7.18
N THR A 274 -25.56 -8.52 7.31
CA THR A 274 -26.61 -8.43 8.31
C THR A 274 -26.23 -9.28 9.52
N HIS A 275 -25.49 -8.67 10.45
CA HIS A 275 -24.98 -9.36 11.63
C HIS A 275 -26.03 -9.39 12.75
N PRO A 276 -26.23 -10.53 13.47
CA PRO A 276 -27.22 -10.64 14.55
C PRO A 276 -26.97 -9.66 15.70
N ASP A 277 -25.71 -9.37 16.04
CA ASP A 277 -25.33 -8.32 17.00
C ASP A 277 -25.09 -6.98 16.28
N ALA A 278 -26.16 -6.32 15.89
CA ALA A 278 -26.10 -5.00 15.28
C ALA A 278 -25.49 -3.93 16.21
N GLY A 279 -25.52 -4.14 17.53
CA GLY A 279 -24.88 -3.24 18.51
C GLY A 279 -23.37 -3.28 18.42
N ARG A 280 -22.80 -4.49 18.33
CA ARG A 280 -21.36 -4.71 18.15
C ARG A 280 -20.86 -4.08 16.84
N VAL A 281 -21.58 -4.28 15.74
CA VAL A 281 -21.24 -3.68 14.45
C VAL A 281 -21.28 -2.15 14.52
N ARG A 282 -22.38 -1.55 15.02
CA ARG A 282 -22.46 -0.08 15.16
C ARG A 282 -21.33 0.49 16.01
N GLY A 283 -20.99 -0.16 17.11
CA GLY A 283 -19.88 0.26 17.97
C GLY A 283 -18.52 0.20 17.26
N ALA A 284 -18.30 -0.82 16.44
CA ALA A 284 -17.08 -0.96 15.65
C ALA A 284 -17.00 0.12 14.56
N LEU A 285 -18.08 0.35 13.81
CA LEU A 285 -18.15 1.39 12.79
C LEU A 285 -17.95 2.79 13.37
N ALA A 286 -18.55 3.09 14.53
CA ALA A 286 -18.36 4.39 15.18
C ALA A 286 -16.89 4.64 15.56
N ARG A 287 -16.22 3.66 16.18
CA ARG A 287 -14.78 3.79 16.52
C ARG A 287 -13.91 3.99 15.28
N ALA A 288 -14.18 3.25 14.22
CA ALA A 288 -13.45 3.34 12.97
C ALA A 288 -13.68 4.69 12.28
N ASN A 289 -14.91 5.16 12.23
CA ASN A 289 -15.25 6.48 11.67
C ASN A 289 -14.51 7.60 12.41
N ASP A 290 -14.47 7.56 13.74
CA ASP A 290 -13.73 8.52 14.56
C ASP A 290 -12.21 8.45 14.25
N TRP A 291 -11.64 7.25 14.12
CA TRP A 291 -10.24 7.07 13.81
C TRP A 291 -9.90 7.61 12.42
N VAL A 292 -10.64 7.20 11.37
CA VAL A 292 -10.45 7.65 9.98
C VAL A 292 -10.60 9.17 9.87
N ALA A 293 -11.57 9.77 10.58
CA ALA A 293 -11.75 11.22 10.60
C ALA A 293 -10.50 11.96 11.10
N THR A 294 -9.80 11.41 12.10
CA THR A 294 -8.58 12.02 12.64
C THR A 294 -7.34 11.75 11.79
N MET A 295 -7.39 10.78 10.86
CA MET A 295 -6.31 10.46 9.91
C MET A 295 -6.31 11.39 8.68
N GLN A 296 -7.27 12.31 8.57
CA GLN A 296 -7.27 13.29 7.48
C GLN A 296 -6.05 14.21 7.53
N CYS A 297 -5.29 14.27 6.45
CA CYS A 297 -4.17 15.19 6.29
C CYS A 297 -4.61 16.66 6.16
N ARG A 298 -3.71 17.58 6.42
CA ARG A 298 -3.97 19.04 6.30
C ARG A 298 -4.44 19.46 4.92
N GLY A 299 -3.97 18.78 3.86
CA GLY A 299 -4.40 18.98 2.49
C GLY A 299 -5.83 18.51 2.18
N GLY A 300 -6.51 17.84 3.11
CA GLY A 300 -7.88 17.35 2.94
C GLY A 300 -8.01 15.89 2.56
N GLY A 301 -7.00 15.29 1.93
CA GLY A 301 -6.97 13.87 1.56
C GLY A 301 -6.53 12.95 2.71
N TRP A 302 -6.52 11.64 2.44
CA TRP A 302 -6.03 10.61 3.35
C TRP A 302 -4.85 9.84 2.72
N ALA A 303 -3.87 9.53 3.55
CA ALA A 303 -2.81 8.57 3.28
C ALA A 303 -3.17 7.20 3.86
N ALA A 304 -2.40 6.16 3.54
CA ALA A 304 -2.69 4.81 4.01
C ALA A 304 -2.45 4.64 5.52
N PHE A 305 -1.32 5.14 6.06
CA PHE A 305 -0.89 4.83 7.43
C PHE A 305 -0.61 6.04 8.31
N ASP A 306 -0.20 7.16 7.74
CA ASP A 306 0.34 8.29 8.49
C ASP A 306 -0.36 9.62 8.12
N VAL A 307 -0.48 10.53 9.09
CA VAL A 307 -1.00 11.89 8.86
C VAL A 307 0.16 12.82 8.47
N ASP A 308 -0.04 13.63 7.42
CA ASP A 308 0.92 14.64 6.97
C ASP A 308 2.35 14.11 6.75
N ASN A 309 2.47 12.91 6.22
CA ASN A 309 3.74 12.27 5.88
C ASN A 309 4.12 12.58 4.44
N ASP A 310 4.39 13.86 4.16
CA ASP A 310 4.49 14.44 2.82
C ASP A 310 5.82 15.18 2.55
N LYS A 311 6.84 14.97 3.40
CA LYS A 311 8.16 15.61 3.24
C LYS A 311 8.94 15.05 2.06
N ALA A 312 8.60 15.47 0.83
CA ALA A 312 9.13 14.95 -0.44
C ALA A 312 10.68 14.92 -0.53
N TRP A 313 11.39 15.79 0.21
CA TRP A 313 12.85 15.79 0.25
C TRP A 313 13.43 14.49 0.85
N LEU A 314 12.66 13.74 1.67
CA LEU A 314 13.09 12.43 2.19
C LEU A 314 13.29 11.38 1.10
N ASN A 315 12.60 11.52 -0.03
CA ASN A 315 12.85 10.67 -1.21
C ASN A 315 14.17 11.00 -1.93
N ARG A 316 14.91 12.01 -1.47
CA ARG A 316 16.21 12.43 -2.04
C ARG A 316 17.41 12.08 -1.16
N VAL A 317 17.18 11.52 0.04
CA VAL A 317 18.28 11.04 0.89
C VAL A 317 18.97 9.84 0.24
N ALA A 318 20.27 9.71 0.46
CA ALA A 318 21.08 8.67 -0.18
C ALA A 318 20.59 7.23 0.08
N TYR A 319 19.84 7.02 1.15
CA TYR A 319 19.23 5.76 1.54
C TYR A 319 17.92 5.45 0.77
N SER A 320 17.24 6.47 0.25
CA SER A 320 15.92 6.36 -0.39
C SER A 320 16.03 6.16 -1.91
N ASP A 321 16.60 5.04 -2.34
CA ASP A 321 16.78 4.75 -3.76
C ASP A 321 15.53 4.21 -4.48
N LEU A 322 14.44 3.96 -3.72
CA LEU A 322 13.12 3.59 -4.25
C LEU A 322 12.17 4.78 -4.38
N GLY A 323 12.52 5.96 -3.86
CA GLY A 323 11.64 7.12 -3.85
C GLY A 323 10.33 6.90 -3.07
N ALA A 324 10.31 5.95 -2.13
CA ALA A 324 9.12 5.50 -1.41
C ALA A 324 9.28 5.65 0.11
N SER A 325 9.93 6.73 0.56
CA SER A 325 10.21 6.97 1.98
C SER A 325 9.07 7.66 2.73
N ILE A 326 8.05 8.14 2.03
CA ILE A 326 6.93 8.91 2.59
C ILE A 326 5.59 8.29 2.21
N ASP A 327 4.54 8.65 2.96
CA ASP A 327 3.15 8.24 2.77
C ASP A 327 2.25 9.48 2.63
N PRO A 328 2.26 10.16 1.47
CA PRO A 328 1.41 11.31 1.25
C PRO A 328 -0.04 10.89 1.00
N PRO A 329 -1.03 11.80 1.21
CA PRO A 329 -2.41 11.54 0.82
C PRO A 329 -2.51 11.28 -0.68
N THR A 330 -3.40 10.36 -1.07
CA THR A 330 -3.58 9.93 -2.46
C THR A 330 -5.05 9.93 -2.88
N ALA A 331 -5.30 10.03 -4.19
CA ALA A 331 -6.64 10.06 -4.74
C ALA A 331 -7.41 8.76 -4.46
N ASP A 332 -6.77 7.60 -4.60
CA ASP A 332 -7.40 6.28 -4.39
C ASP A 332 -7.80 6.04 -2.93
N VAL A 333 -6.93 6.29 -1.94
CA VAL A 333 -7.27 6.17 -0.51
C VAL A 333 -8.34 7.19 -0.13
N THR A 334 -8.24 8.44 -0.61
CA THR A 334 -9.25 9.47 -0.36
C THR A 334 -10.61 9.09 -0.95
N ALA A 335 -10.62 8.58 -2.19
CA ALA A 335 -11.84 8.08 -2.82
C ALA A 335 -12.47 6.93 -2.02
N ARG A 336 -11.67 6.00 -1.51
CA ARG A 336 -12.14 4.89 -0.70
C ARG A 336 -12.82 5.36 0.59
N VAL A 337 -12.23 6.34 1.27
CA VAL A 337 -12.85 6.94 2.47
C VAL A 337 -14.18 7.61 2.13
N LEU A 338 -14.24 8.35 1.02
CA LEU A 338 -15.50 8.99 0.59
C LEU A 338 -16.55 7.97 0.16
N GLU A 339 -16.19 6.89 -0.56
CA GLU A 339 -17.09 5.77 -0.88
C GLU A 339 -17.63 5.15 0.41
N MET A 340 -16.76 4.92 1.41
CA MET A 340 -17.15 4.36 2.70
C MET A 340 -18.20 5.22 3.39
N LEU A 341 -18.03 6.54 3.44
CA LEU A 341 -19.01 7.43 4.07
C LEU A 341 -20.40 7.29 3.44
N VAL A 342 -20.46 7.25 2.10
CA VAL A 342 -21.74 7.10 1.39
C VAL A 342 -22.35 5.71 1.62
N ARG A 343 -21.54 4.65 1.51
CA ARG A 343 -22.04 3.28 1.61
C ARG A 343 -22.46 2.86 3.01
N CYS A 344 -21.83 3.44 4.03
CA CYS A 344 -22.15 3.16 5.42
C CYS A 344 -23.17 4.15 6.01
N ASP A 345 -23.67 5.11 5.24
CA ASP A 345 -24.49 6.24 5.69
C ASP A 345 -23.86 6.97 6.89
N LEU A 346 -22.55 7.24 6.77
CA LEU A 346 -21.77 7.89 7.80
C LEU A 346 -21.35 9.29 7.37
N ARG A 347 -20.99 10.12 8.35
CA ARG A 347 -20.51 11.49 8.13
C ARG A 347 -19.38 11.80 9.09
N PHE A 348 -18.49 12.69 8.66
CA PHE A 348 -17.53 13.31 9.54
C PHE A 348 -18.06 14.64 10.07
N GLU A 349 -17.66 15.00 11.28
CA GLU A 349 -17.98 16.31 11.84
C GLU A 349 -17.25 17.44 11.10
N GLY A 350 -17.90 18.60 11.01
CA GLY A 350 -17.35 19.79 10.39
C GLY A 350 -17.15 19.65 8.87
N GLU A 351 -16.09 20.27 8.36
CA GLU A 351 -15.83 20.37 6.92
C GLU A 351 -14.97 19.23 6.35
N ARG A 352 -14.76 18.14 7.11
CA ARG A 352 -13.84 17.07 6.69
C ARG A 352 -14.23 16.41 5.37
N THR A 353 -15.51 16.11 5.21
CA THR A 353 -16.01 15.50 3.97
C THR A 353 -15.83 16.45 2.78
N ALA A 354 -16.14 17.74 2.95
CA ALA A 354 -15.98 18.75 1.90
C ALA A 354 -14.50 18.90 1.50
N ARG A 355 -13.59 18.94 2.48
CA ARG A 355 -12.14 18.99 2.21
C ARG A 355 -11.62 17.75 1.49
N GLY A 356 -12.17 16.56 1.82
CA GLY A 356 -11.86 15.32 1.10
C GLY A 356 -12.32 15.35 -0.36
N LEU A 357 -13.53 15.86 -0.59
CA LEU A 357 -14.05 16.09 -1.94
C LEU A 357 -13.20 17.10 -2.72
N ASP A 358 -12.84 18.24 -2.10
CA ASP A 358 -11.98 19.24 -2.73
C ASP A 358 -10.61 18.66 -3.10
N PHE A 359 -10.01 17.84 -2.21
CA PHE A 359 -8.77 17.14 -2.49
C PHE A 359 -8.94 16.20 -3.70
N LEU A 360 -9.95 15.30 -3.67
CA LEU A 360 -10.17 14.34 -4.76
C LEU A 360 -10.43 15.01 -6.10
N LEU A 361 -11.21 16.09 -6.11
CA LEU A 361 -11.46 16.88 -7.34
C LEU A 361 -10.20 17.57 -7.83
N GLY A 362 -9.33 18.04 -6.92
CA GLY A 362 -8.04 18.66 -7.23
C GLY A 362 -7.00 17.69 -7.83
N GLU A 363 -7.11 16.39 -7.51
CA GLU A 363 -6.23 15.35 -8.03
C GLU A 363 -6.66 14.83 -9.42
N GLN A 364 -7.81 15.28 -9.98
CA GLN A 364 -8.20 14.89 -11.32
C GLN A 364 -7.27 15.52 -12.35
N GLU A 365 -6.67 14.67 -13.18
CA GLU A 365 -5.78 15.13 -14.23
C GLU A 365 -6.55 15.79 -15.40
N HIS A 366 -5.82 16.48 -16.27
CA HIS A 366 -6.39 17.29 -17.36
C HIS A 366 -7.23 16.47 -18.35
N ASP A 367 -6.92 15.19 -18.54
CA ASP A 367 -7.63 14.26 -19.42
C ASP A 367 -8.87 13.62 -18.76
N GLY A 368 -9.09 13.86 -17.46
CA GLY A 368 -10.22 13.36 -16.69
C GLY A 368 -9.90 12.14 -15.82
N ALA A 369 -8.70 11.58 -15.92
CA ALA A 369 -8.27 10.43 -15.12
C ALA A 369 -7.84 10.83 -13.70
N TRP A 370 -7.75 9.82 -12.80
CA TRP A 370 -7.09 9.92 -11.50
C TRP A 370 -5.98 8.87 -11.38
N PHE A 371 -4.87 9.31 -10.81
CA PHE A 371 -3.74 8.42 -10.52
C PHE A 371 -4.08 7.41 -9.43
N GLY A 372 -3.70 6.15 -9.63
CA GLY A 372 -3.80 5.08 -8.64
C GLY A 372 -2.45 4.77 -8.00
N ARG A 373 -2.33 4.99 -6.69
CA ARG A 373 -1.10 4.71 -5.94
C ARG A 373 -0.97 3.22 -5.58
N TRP A 374 -2.08 2.59 -5.19
CA TRP A 374 -2.12 1.23 -4.63
C TRP A 374 -2.62 0.17 -5.62
N GLY A 375 -3.26 0.56 -6.70
CA GLY A 375 -3.65 -0.31 -7.82
C GLY A 375 -3.16 0.25 -9.15
N VAL A 376 -2.94 -0.62 -10.16
CA VAL A 376 -2.41 -0.25 -11.47
C VAL A 376 -3.53 0.24 -12.37
N ASN A 377 -3.42 1.40 -12.85
CA ASN A 377 -2.92 2.67 -12.34
C ASN A 377 -4.07 3.68 -12.50
N TYR A 378 -4.22 4.31 -13.68
CA TYR A 378 -5.29 5.28 -13.93
C TYR A 378 -6.66 4.62 -14.08
N VAL A 379 -6.74 3.38 -14.58
CA VAL A 379 -8.00 2.60 -14.59
C VAL A 379 -8.47 2.38 -13.15
N TYR A 380 -7.59 2.01 -12.22
CA TYR A 380 -7.91 1.84 -10.80
C TYR A 380 -8.31 3.15 -10.13
N GLY A 381 -7.46 4.17 -10.23
CA GLY A 381 -7.68 5.46 -9.57
C GLY A 381 -8.96 6.15 -10.07
N THR A 382 -9.19 6.14 -11.40
CA THR A 382 -10.40 6.72 -11.98
C THR A 382 -11.65 5.96 -11.57
N SER A 383 -11.61 4.62 -11.59
CA SER A 383 -12.74 3.79 -11.16
C SER A 383 -13.09 4.02 -9.69
N GLY A 384 -12.08 4.12 -8.81
CA GLY A 384 -12.27 4.41 -7.39
C GLY A 384 -12.87 5.80 -7.16
N ALA A 385 -12.36 6.82 -7.85
CA ALA A 385 -12.91 8.18 -7.78
C ALA A 385 -14.38 8.23 -8.22
N LEU A 386 -14.71 7.56 -9.33
CA LEU A 386 -16.11 7.47 -9.80
C LEU A 386 -17.01 6.71 -8.83
N ALA A 387 -16.53 5.61 -8.22
CA ALA A 387 -17.28 4.85 -7.23
C ALA A 387 -17.59 5.69 -5.97
N ALA A 388 -16.72 6.64 -5.63
CA ALA A 388 -16.92 7.57 -4.53
C ALA A 388 -17.84 8.74 -4.90
N LEU A 389 -17.61 9.39 -6.05
CA LEU A 389 -18.30 10.61 -6.45
C LEU A 389 -19.69 10.36 -7.05
N GLY A 390 -19.86 9.25 -7.77
CA GLY A 390 -21.11 8.90 -8.44
C GLY A 390 -22.32 8.87 -7.48
N PRO A 391 -22.26 8.18 -6.33
CA PRO A 391 -23.37 8.08 -5.41
C PRO A 391 -23.59 9.31 -4.52
N THR A 392 -22.74 10.35 -4.56
CA THR A 392 -22.95 11.59 -3.78
C THR A 392 -24.15 12.37 -4.30
N ASN A 393 -24.71 13.27 -3.50
CA ASN A 393 -25.90 14.03 -3.87
C ASN A 393 -25.72 14.74 -5.23
N ALA A 394 -26.68 14.55 -6.14
CA ALA A 394 -26.68 15.21 -7.45
C ALA A 394 -26.90 16.73 -7.33
N GLY A 395 -26.41 17.48 -8.32
CA GLY A 395 -26.65 18.93 -8.45
C GLY A 395 -25.46 19.81 -8.04
N GLU A 396 -24.35 19.23 -7.60
CA GLU A 396 -23.10 19.95 -7.44
C GLU A 396 -22.29 19.89 -8.74
N ARG A 397 -22.38 20.96 -9.53
CA ARG A 397 -21.82 21.02 -10.90
C ARG A 397 -20.34 20.61 -11.00
N ARG A 398 -19.50 20.98 -10.00
CA ARG A 398 -18.07 20.59 -10.00
C ARG A 398 -17.91 19.07 -10.00
N ILE A 399 -18.74 18.36 -9.22
CA ILE A 399 -18.70 16.91 -9.11
C ILE A 399 -19.26 16.30 -10.39
N ASP A 400 -20.39 16.82 -10.90
CA ASP A 400 -21.01 16.34 -12.14
C ASP A 400 -20.03 16.42 -13.32
N ASP A 401 -19.35 17.57 -13.48
CA ASP A 401 -18.35 17.79 -14.53
C ASP A 401 -17.14 16.83 -14.36
N ALA A 402 -16.67 16.60 -13.14
CA ALA A 402 -15.55 15.70 -12.87
C ALA A 402 -15.91 14.23 -13.15
N VAL A 403 -17.10 13.79 -12.71
CA VAL A 403 -17.61 12.44 -12.95
C VAL A 403 -17.82 12.21 -14.46
N ALA A 404 -18.35 13.20 -15.17
CA ALA A 404 -18.53 13.12 -16.62
C ALA A 404 -17.20 12.96 -17.38
N ARG A 405 -16.16 13.72 -17.00
CA ARG A 405 -14.83 13.58 -17.61
C ARG A 405 -14.19 12.22 -17.30
N GLY A 406 -14.29 11.74 -16.05
CA GLY A 406 -13.77 10.42 -15.67
C GLY A 406 -14.47 9.27 -16.39
N ALA A 407 -15.80 9.32 -16.51
CA ALA A 407 -16.58 8.32 -17.26
C ALA A 407 -16.23 8.34 -18.76
N ALA A 408 -16.05 9.51 -19.34
CA ALA A 408 -15.60 9.66 -20.72
C ALA A 408 -14.20 9.09 -20.93
N TRP A 409 -13.26 9.34 -20.01
CA TRP A 409 -11.91 8.79 -20.06
C TRP A 409 -11.93 7.26 -20.00
N LEU A 410 -12.61 6.64 -19.02
CA LEU A 410 -12.73 5.18 -18.93
C LEU A 410 -13.34 4.59 -20.21
N THR A 411 -14.40 5.20 -20.74
CA THR A 411 -15.02 4.73 -21.98
C THR A 411 -14.05 4.81 -23.16
N GLY A 412 -13.22 5.87 -23.20
CA GLY A 412 -12.25 6.11 -24.26
C GLY A 412 -11.05 5.16 -24.29
N VAL A 413 -10.69 4.56 -23.14
CA VAL A 413 -9.55 3.61 -23.02
C VAL A 413 -10.00 2.15 -23.02
N GLN A 414 -11.28 1.85 -23.32
CA GLN A 414 -11.74 0.47 -23.44
C GLN A 414 -11.09 -0.23 -24.64
N ASN A 415 -10.58 -1.43 -24.44
CA ASN A 415 -9.99 -2.24 -25.48
C ASN A 415 -11.02 -2.78 -26.49
N ALA A 416 -10.57 -3.13 -27.68
CA ALA A 416 -11.43 -3.66 -28.75
C ALA A 416 -12.13 -4.97 -28.38
N ASP A 417 -11.57 -5.78 -27.46
CA ASP A 417 -12.18 -7.00 -26.93
C ASP A 417 -13.29 -6.75 -25.90
N GLY A 418 -13.50 -5.50 -25.54
CA GLY A 418 -14.50 -5.05 -24.58
C GLY A 418 -14.01 -4.93 -23.13
N GLY A 419 -12.81 -5.41 -22.81
CA GLY A 419 -12.20 -5.29 -21.49
C GLY A 419 -11.45 -3.98 -21.29
N TRP A 420 -10.85 -3.83 -20.13
CA TRP A 420 -9.90 -2.79 -19.79
C TRP A 420 -8.61 -3.38 -19.27
N GLY A 421 -7.52 -2.73 -19.59
CA GLY A 421 -6.21 -3.12 -19.12
C GLY A 421 -5.20 -1.99 -19.19
N GLU A 422 -4.31 -1.97 -18.22
CA GLU A 422 -3.24 -1.00 -18.10
C GLU A 422 -2.00 -1.68 -17.54
N THR A 423 -0.85 -1.47 -18.19
CA THR A 423 0.41 -2.04 -17.69
C THR A 423 1.05 -1.14 -16.62
N THR A 424 1.97 -1.73 -15.86
CA THR A 424 2.78 -1.01 -14.86
C THR A 424 3.67 0.06 -15.47
N ASP A 425 3.86 0.08 -16.79
CA ASP A 425 4.68 1.06 -17.48
C ASP A 425 4.06 2.46 -17.47
N SER A 426 2.73 2.56 -17.30
CA SER A 426 2.03 3.84 -17.14
C SER A 426 2.52 4.67 -15.95
N TYR A 427 3.15 4.05 -14.93
CA TYR A 427 3.80 4.77 -13.84
C TYR A 427 5.08 5.53 -14.27
N ARG A 428 5.69 5.13 -15.38
CA ARG A 428 6.90 5.77 -15.93
C ARG A 428 6.59 6.66 -17.10
N GLU A 429 5.65 6.23 -17.94
CA GLU A 429 5.28 6.89 -19.19
C GLU A 429 3.78 7.23 -19.17
N PRO A 430 3.42 8.48 -18.86
CA PRO A 430 2.03 8.91 -18.81
C PRO A 430 1.25 8.71 -20.12
N ALA A 431 1.93 8.60 -21.27
CA ALA A 431 1.31 8.29 -22.55
C ALA A 431 0.71 6.88 -22.62
N LEU A 432 1.10 5.97 -21.68
CA LEU A 432 0.59 4.60 -21.59
C LEU A 432 -0.60 4.46 -20.61
N ARG A 433 -1.22 5.56 -20.20
CA ARG A 433 -2.43 5.55 -19.36
C ARG A 433 -3.54 4.76 -20.01
N GLY A 434 -4.09 3.79 -19.31
CA GLY A 434 -5.16 2.92 -19.83
C GLY A 434 -4.75 2.01 -20.98
N VAL A 435 -3.43 1.82 -21.20
CA VAL A 435 -2.91 0.97 -22.28
C VAL A 435 -2.34 -0.31 -21.71
N GLY A 436 -2.88 -1.46 -22.13
CA GLY A 436 -2.44 -2.78 -21.74
C GLY A 436 -3.42 -3.87 -22.15
N PRO A 437 -3.05 -5.15 -22.01
CA PRO A 437 -3.97 -6.26 -22.24
C PRO A 437 -5.12 -6.18 -21.23
N SER A 438 -6.31 -6.56 -21.67
CA SER A 438 -7.49 -6.59 -20.80
C SER A 438 -7.31 -7.62 -19.69
N THR A 439 -7.59 -7.19 -18.44
CA THR A 439 -7.57 -8.06 -17.26
C THR A 439 -8.95 -8.14 -16.63
N ALA A 440 -9.21 -9.19 -15.87
CA ALA A 440 -10.49 -9.38 -15.21
C ALA A 440 -10.73 -8.32 -14.13
N SER A 441 -9.72 -8.02 -13.29
CA SER A 441 -9.84 -7.05 -12.21
C SER A 441 -9.96 -5.61 -12.72
N GLN A 442 -9.14 -5.20 -13.72
CA GLN A 442 -9.21 -3.84 -14.27
C GLN A 442 -10.52 -3.60 -15.05
N THR A 443 -10.98 -4.62 -15.80
CA THR A 443 -12.32 -4.57 -16.41
C THR A 443 -13.41 -4.41 -15.37
N ALA A 444 -13.33 -5.14 -14.26
CA ALA A 444 -14.30 -5.04 -13.18
C ALA A 444 -14.26 -3.66 -12.48
N TRP A 445 -13.08 -3.09 -12.26
CA TRP A 445 -12.95 -1.73 -11.71
C TRP A 445 -13.63 -0.70 -12.60
N ALA A 446 -13.36 -0.74 -13.89
CA ALA A 446 -14.00 0.18 -14.84
C ALA A 446 -15.53 0.05 -14.81
N LEU A 447 -16.06 -1.19 -14.78
CA LEU A 447 -17.50 -1.43 -14.65
C LEU A 447 -18.07 -0.88 -13.35
N ILE A 448 -17.41 -1.10 -12.21
CA ILE A 448 -17.84 -0.59 -10.90
C ILE A 448 -17.91 0.94 -10.91
N GLY A 449 -16.88 1.59 -11.47
CA GLY A 449 -16.84 3.05 -11.59
C GLY A 449 -17.93 3.61 -12.49
N LEU A 450 -18.09 3.05 -13.69
CA LEU A 450 -19.12 3.51 -14.65
C LEU A 450 -20.55 3.28 -14.13
N LEU A 451 -20.82 2.11 -13.54
CA LEU A 451 -22.14 1.81 -12.98
C LEU A 451 -22.51 2.73 -11.79
N ALA A 452 -21.51 3.21 -11.05
CA ALA A 452 -21.75 4.16 -9.96
C ALA A 452 -22.20 5.55 -10.47
N CYS A 453 -21.93 5.87 -11.75
CA CYS A 453 -22.28 7.16 -12.35
C CYS A 453 -23.72 7.23 -12.89
N VAL A 454 -24.42 6.09 -13.02
CA VAL A 454 -25.71 6.00 -13.74
C VAL A 454 -26.76 6.95 -13.17
N GLU A 455 -26.92 6.98 -11.86
CA GLU A 455 -27.94 7.80 -11.21
C GLU A 455 -27.59 9.29 -11.22
N ARG A 456 -26.29 9.60 -11.22
CA ARG A 456 -25.78 10.98 -11.25
C ARG A 456 -25.85 11.60 -12.63
N LEU A 457 -25.57 10.83 -13.68
CA LEU A 457 -25.46 11.30 -15.05
C LEU A 457 -26.53 10.66 -15.96
N PRO A 458 -27.84 10.78 -15.66
CA PRO A 458 -28.89 10.09 -16.42
C PRO A 458 -28.90 10.46 -17.90
N ALA A 459 -28.62 11.73 -18.25
CA ALA A 459 -28.57 12.18 -19.62
C ALA A 459 -27.37 11.61 -20.42
N GLN A 460 -26.30 11.19 -19.73
CA GLN A 460 -25.06 10.66 -20.34
C GLN A 460 -24.97 9.14 -20.24
N THR A 461 -25.88 8.50 -19.52
CA THR A 461 -25.89 7.05 -19.30
C THR A 461 -25.88 6.28 -20.62
N ALA A 462 -26.62 6.74 -21.63
CA ALA A 462 -26.64 6.13 -22.96
C ALA A 462 -25.24 6.12 -23.65
N ALA A 463 -24.33 6.99 -23.25
CA ALA A 463 -22.98 7.05 -23.85
C ALA A 463 -22.05 5.96 -23.30
N PHE A 464 -22.17 5.55 -22.04
CA PHE A 464 -21.25 4.59 -21.42
C PHE A 464 -21.84 3.21 -21.11
N ILE A 465 -23.17 3.02 -21.12
CA ILE A 465 -23.78 1.70 -20.93
C ILE A 465 -23.33 0.69 -22.00
N PRO A 466 -23.22 1.04 -23.29
CA PRO A 466 -22.68 0.09 -24.28
C PRO A 466 -21.25 -0.39 -23.95
N ALA A 467 -20.43 0.48 -23.33
CA ALA A 467 -19.10 0.08 -22.84
C ALA A 467 -19.21 -0.92 -21.67
N CYS A 468 -20.15 -0.67 -20.73
CA CYS A 468 -20.42 -1.62 -19.65
C CYS A 468 -20.88 -2.99 -20.19
N GLU A 469 -21.76 -3.00 -21.19
CA GLU A 469 -22.25 -4.25 -21.80
C GLU A 469 -21.10 -5.05 -22.47
N ARG A 470 -20.20 -4.37 -23.17
CA ARG A 470 -18.99 -5.02 -23.73
C ARG A 470 -18.06 -5.56 -22.64
N GLY A 471 -17.87 -4.82 -21.54
CA GLY A 471 -17.07 -5.25 -20.40
C GLY A 471 -17.65 -6.48 -19.71
N VAL A 472 -18.96 -6.52 -19.52
CA VAL A 472 -19.65 -7.70 -19.00
C VAL A 472 -19.49 -8.88 -19.96
N ALA A 473 -19.66 -8.67 -21.27
CA ALA A 473 -19.45 -9.71 -22.27
C ALA A 473 -18.00 -10.24 -22.26
N TYR A 474 -17.00 -9.36 -22.06
CA TYR A 474 -15.61 -9.76 -21.86
C TYR A 474 -15.46 -10.67 -20.65
N LEU A 475 -15.95 -10.29 -19.47
CA LEU A 475 -15.86 -11.09 -18.25
C LEU A 475 -16.53 -12.46 -18.42
N LEU A 476 -17.74 -12.50 -18.98
CA LEU A 476 -18.47 -13.75 -19.20
C LEU A 476 -17.76 -14.70 -20.19
N ARG A 477 -17.17 -14.13 -21.25
CA ARG A 477 -16.45 -14.91 -22.26
C ARG A 477 -15.13 -15.48 -21.75
N THR A 478 -14.43 -14.76 -20.85
CA THR A 478 -13.11 -15.13 -20.33
C THR A 478 -13.19 -15.90 -19.01
N GLN A 479 -14.39 -16.07 -18.45
CA GLN A 479 -14.59 -16.87 -17.25
C GLN A 479 -14.27 -18.34 -17.52
N ARG A 480 -13.50 -18.96 -16.63
CA ARG A 480 -13.15 -20.37 -16.68
C ARG A 480 -14.31 -21.25 -16.20
N PRO A 481 -14.31 -22.57 -16.54
CA PRO A 481 -15.34 -23.49 -16.08
C PRO A 481 -15.49 -23.59 -14.55
N ASP A 482 -14.42 -23.31 -13.80
CA ASP A 482 -14.42 -23.28 -12.34
C ASP A 482 -14.95 -21.97 -11.75
N GLY A 483 -15.37 -21.02 -12.59
CA GLY A 483 -15.87 -19.71 -12.20
C GLY A 483 -14.78 -18.64 -11.98
N SER A 484 -13.51 -18.99 -12.10
CA SER A 484 -12.38 -18.06 -11.96
C SER A 484 -12.01 -17.37 -13.27
N TRP A 485 -11.01 -16.47 -13.21
CA TRP A 485 -10.37 -15.85 -14.38
C TRP A 485 -8.86 -16.02 -14.31
N ASP A 486 -8.21 -16.07 -15.48
CA ASP A 486 -6.77 -15.96 -15.60
C ASP A 486 -6.36 -14.49 -15.59
N GLU A 487 -5.36 -14.16 -14.77
CA GLU A 487 -4.79 -12.82 -14.67
C GLU A 487 -3.33 -12.92 -14.18
N PRO A 488 -2.38 -13.11 -15.10
CA PRO A 488 -0.96 -13.17 -14.76
C PRO A 488 -0.36 -11.77 -14.54
N GLU A 489 -1.08 -10.72 -14.93
CA GLU A 489 -0.61 -9.34 -14.84
C GLU A 489 -0.54 -8.85 -13.39
N PHE A 490 0.39 -7.93 -13.13
CA PHE A 490 0.44 -7.20 -11.87
C PHE A 490 -0.58 -6.07 -11.89
N THR A 491 -1.59 -6.15 -11.03
CA THR A 491 -2.65 -5.14 -10.90
C THR A 491 -2.60 -4.38 -9.58
N GLY A 492 -1.71 -4.78 -8.66
CA GLY A 492 -1.41 -4.06 -7.43
C GLY A 492 0.01 -3.50 -7.42
N THR A 493 0.27 -2.55 -6.55
CA THR A 493 1.59 -1.96 -6.37
C THR A 493 1.92 -1.72 -4.89
N GLY A 494 3.09 -2.16 -4.46
CA GLY A 494 3.68 -1.73 -3.21
C GLY A 494 4.41 -0.39 -3.38
N PHE A 495 5.26 -0.26 -4.42
CA PHE A 495 5.97 0.98 -4.75
C PHE A 495 5.88 1.25 -6.24
N PRO A 496 5.16 2.29 -6.69
CA PRO A 496 5.11 2.69 -8.09
C PRO A 496 6.50 2.73 -8.73
N VAL A 497 6.63 2.27 -9.98
CA VAL A 497 7.90 2.18 -10.72
C VAL A 497 8.83 1.05 -10.25
N HIS A 498 8.67 0.51 -9.04
CA HIS A 498 9.71 -0.32 -8.43
C HIS A 498 9.26 -1.70 -7.94
N PHE A 499 8.03 -1.83 -7.45
CA PHE A 499 7.55 -3.06 -6.83
C PHE A 499 6.06 -3.23 -7.06
N TYR A 500 5.69 -4.30 -7.75
CA TYR A 500 4.33 -4.61 -8.13
C TYR A 500 3.87 -5.93 -7.53
N LEU A 501 2.57 -6.06 -7.35
CA LEU A 501 1.92 -7.19 -6.72
C LEU A 501 0.85 -7.79 -7.65
N ASN A 502 0.80 -9.11 -7.71
CA ASN A 502 -0.34 -9.83 -8.25
C ASN A 502 -1.17 -10.34 -7.07
N TYR A 503 -2.28 -9.67 -6.78
CA TYR A 503 -3.24 -10.11 -5.77
C TYR A 503 -4.13 -11.20 -6.36
N HIS A 504 -3.87 -12.45 -5.99
CA HIS A 504 -4.56 -13.63 -6.57
C HIS A 504 -6.09 -13.59 -6.43
N GLN A 505 -6.62 -12.91 -5.42
CA GLN A 505 -8.05 -12.81 -5.17
C GLN A 505 -8.73 -11.68 -5.97
N TYR A 506 -7.98 -10.70 -6.50
CA TYR A 506 -8.54 -9.58 -7.25
C TYR A 506 -9.34 -10.05 -8.48
N ARG A 507 -8.81 -11.02 -9.19
CA ARG A 507 -9.46 -11.64 -10.34
C ARG A 507 -10.75 -12.42 -10.00
N LEU A 508 -11.10 -12.56 -8.71
CA LEU A 508 -12.33 -13.19 -8.24
C LEU A 508 -13.28 -12.14 -7.64
N HIS A 509 -12.81 -11.35 -6.68
CA HIS A 509 -13.62 -10.38 -5.93
C HIS A 509 -14.23 -9.32 -6.84
N PHE A 510 -13.41 -8.67 -7.64
CA PHE A 510 -13.86 -7.54 -8.45
C PHE A 510 -14.77 -7.95 -9.59
N PRO A 511 -14.48 -8.99 -10.40
CA PRO A 511 -15.42 -9.47 -11.42
C PRO A 511 -16.76 -9.89 -10.83
N LEU A 512 -16.78 -10.60 -9.70
CA LEU A 512 -18.01 -11.00 -9.04
C LEU A 512 -18.84 -9.79 -8.60
N SER A 513 -18.20 -8.80 -7.95
CA SER A 513 -18.86 -7.54 -7.55
C SER A 513 -19.41 -6.76 -8.76
N ALA A 514 -18.60 -6.63 -9.83
CA ALA A 514 -19.00 -5.90 -11.03
C ALA A 514 -20.20 -6.56 -11.74
N LEU A 515 -20.19 -7.88 -11.90
CA LEU A 515 -21.30 -8.63 -12.51
C LEU A 515 -22.55 -8.54 -11.65
N GLY A 516 -22.44 -8.64 -10.32
CA GLY A 516 -23.56 -8.49 -9.40
C GLY A 516 -24.20 -7.11 -9.48
N ARG A 517 -23.40 -6.04 -9.46
CA ARG A 517 -23.87 -4.65 -9.62
C ARG A 517 -24.52 -4.41 -10.99
N TYR A 518 -23.96 -4.98 -12.05
CA TYR A 518 -24.58 -4.89 -13.38
C TYR A 518 -25.93 -5.63 -13.42
N ALA A 519 -26.03 -6.82 -12.84
CA ALA A 519 -27.30 -7.56 -12.76
C ALA A 519 -28.37 -6.76 -12.00
N ALA A 520 -28.02 -6.15 -10.85
CA ALA A 520 -28.89 -5.28 -10.09
C ALA A 520 -29.32 -4.03 -10.88
N PHE A 521 -28.40 -3.41 -11.63
CA PHE A 521 -28.73 -2.30 -12.53
C PHE A 521 -29.75 -2.72 -13.59
N ARG A 522 -29.54 -3.85 -14.29
CA ARG A 522 -30.46 -4.34 -15.31
C ARG A 522 -31.85 -4.66 -14.76
N ALA A 523 -31.92 -5.25 -13.55
CA ALA A 523 -33.20 -5.54 -12.90
C ALA A 523 -34.01 -4.27 -12.62
N ARG A 524 -33.37 -3.20 -12.10
CA ARG A 524 -34.01 -1.90 -11.88
C ARG A 524 -34.48 -1.25 -13.18
N SER A 525 -33.64 -1.30 -14.23
CA SER A 525 -33.98 -0.72 -15.54
C SER A 525 -35.11 -1.46 -16.24
N ALA A 526 -35.35 -2.73 -15.96
CA ALA A 526 -36.47 -3.51 -16.53
C ALA A 526 -37.79 -3.27 -15.76
N SER A 527 -37.72 -2.73 -14.54
CA SER A 527 -38.88 -2.45 -13.67
C SER A 527 -39.31 -0.98 -13.75
N ALA A 528 -38.53 -0.09 -14.33
CA ALA A 528 -38.80 1.31 -14.60
C ALA A 528 -39.36 1.52 -16.02
#